data_b15a27902433f17ad273226a27bde4fa
#
_entry.id   b15a27902433f17ad273226a27bde4fa
#
_cell.length_a   1.000
_cell.length_b   1.000
_cell.length_c   1.000
_cell.angle_alpha   90.00
_cell.angle_beta   90.00
_cell.angle_gamma   90.00
#
_symmetry.space_group_name_H-M   'P 1'
#
loop_
_entity.id
_entity.type
_entity.pdbx_description
1 polymer ?
#
loop_
_entity_poly.entity_id
_entity_poly.type
_entity_poly.pdbx_seq_one_letter_code
_entity_poly.pdbx_strand_id
1 'polypeptide(L)'
;MKRREFLKSALAAGATLSAPAIFSAAKAQSRQETLLIVSESGPNNLDIHGVGTNVPGYEVSWNCYDRLIGHEMKTGPNGQPYYDKDKFKMELADDMKLGDMSATFKLKKNAVFQDGTPITAKDVKWSLDRAVTVGGFPTFQMAAGSLTKPEQFVVVDDNTVRVDFARKDRLTIPDLAVIVPCVLNSELVKKQATEKDPWGLDYVKQNTVGSGAYKVVSWVAGTEVVFERNEKWIGGPAPKVKKIIWRMVPSAGNRRALLERGDADISYDLPNKDFVELKSDGKLNIISTPYSNGIQYIGMNVKNPPFDNPKVRQAVAYAIPYQKIMDAVLFGLAKPMYGAPANASTEVAWPQPHKFNTDIAKAKALMAEAGYPNGFETTISFDLGFAGVNEPICVLTQESLAQIGIKCTINKVPGANWRTELNKKVLPLYTNVFSGWLDYPEYFFIWCYHGKNSIFNTMSYQSKETDAFIDGAVTAAANGDKATYEKDVEGFVDQAYADMPRIPLYQPYVNVAMQKNVSGYAYWFHRRLDYRTLAKG
;
A
#
# COMPACT_ATOMS: atom_id res chain seq x y z
N MET A 1 -38.96 -1.05 59.04
CA MET A 1 -40.28 -0.33 59.13
C MET A 1 -40.33 0.69 57.99
N LYS A 2 -41.36 0.47 57.18
CA LYS A 2 -42.15 1.37 56.30
C LYS A 2 -41.46 2.22 55.24
N ARG A 3 -41.43 1.65 54.03
CA ARG A 3 -41.68 2.35 52.76
C ARG A 3 -43.11 2.94 52.80
N ARG A 4 -43.29 4.06 52.15
CA ARG A 4 -44.50 4.84 51.81
C ARG A 4 -44.55 6.17 52.54
N GLU A 5 -44.17 7.21 51.74
CA GLU A 5 -44.83 8.52 51.67
C GLU A 5 -43.87 9.50 50.99
N PHE A 6 -43.95 9.59 49.67
CA PHE A 6 -43.56 10.75 48.88
C PHE A 6 -44.16 10.63 47.47
N LEU A 7 -45.48 10.64 47.47
CA LEU A 7 -46.27 10.78 46.26
C LEU A 7 -47.46 11.64 46.61
N LYS A 8 -47.36 12.92 46.36
CA LYS A 8 -48.45 13.89 46.12
C LYS A 8 -47.93 15.31 46.28
N SER A 9 -47.66 15.98 45.16
CA SER A 9 -47.82 17.41 44.92
C SER A 9 -46.90 17.84 43.79
N ALA A 10 -47.42 17.95 42.58
CA ALA A 10 -47.18 19.01 41.62
C ALA A 10 -47.87 18.65 40.27
N LEU A 11 -49.16 18.90 40.24
CA LEU A 11 -49.87 19.19 39.00
C LEU A 11 -49.95 20.72 38.90
N ALA A 12 -49.40 21.24 37.80
CA ALA A 12 -49.79 22.45 37.10
C ALA A 12 -48.57 23.29 36.67
N ALA A 13 -48.18 23.16 35.43
CA ALA A 13 -47.91 24.29 34.54
C ALA A 13 -47.58 23.72 33.15
N GLY A 14 -48.55 23.79 32.26
CA GLY A 14 -48.35 23.54 30.86
C GLY A 14 -47.50 24.67 30.26
N ALA A 15 -46.38 24.29 29.68
CA ALA A 15 -45.66 25.08 28.70
C ALA A 15 -45.23 24.13 27.59
N THR A 16 -45.95 24.14 26.51
CA THR A 16 -45.61 23.50 25.24
C THR A 16 -44.31 24.12 24.72
N LEU A 17 -43.20 23.44 24.93
CA LEU A 17 -41.97 23.72 24.25
C LEU A 17 -41.87 22.83 23.01
N SER A 18 -42.27 23.40 21.87
CA SER A 18 -41.97 22.89 20.54
C SER A 18 -40.48 22.96 20.27
N ALA A 19 -39.72 21.95 20.69
CA ALA A 19 -38.29 21.83 20.38
C ALA A 19 -37.84 20.40 20.06
N PRO A 20 -38.41 19.71 19.03
CA PRO A 20 -37.74 18.54 18.45
C PRO A 20 -37.12 18.78 17.07
N ALA A 21 -37.51 19.84 16.34
CA ALA A 21 -37.06 20.02 14.94
C ALA A 21 -35.63 20.56 14.78
N ILE A 22 -35.16 21.40 15.69
CA ILE A 22 -33.82 22.00 15.61
C ILE A 22 -32.74 20.99 15.97
N PHE A 23 -32.98 20.10 16.95
CA PHE A 23 -32.02 19.06 17.33
C PHE A 23 -31.92 17.93 16.29
N SER A 24 -32.98 17.64 15.54
CA SER A 24 -32.96 16.64 14.46
C SER A 24 -32.27 17.16 13.21
N ALA A 25 -32.45 18.43 12.83
CA ALA A 25 -31.77 19.04 11.70
C ALA A 25 -30.26 19.20 11.93
N ALA A 26 -29.83 19.63 13.12
CA ALA A 26 -28.41 19.72 13.49
C ALA A 26 -27.75 18.34 13.54
N LYS A 27 -28.41 17.30 14.05
CA LYS A 27 -27.93 15.92 13.98
C LYS A 27 -27.88 15.38 12.54
N ALA A 28 -28.87 15.69 11.70
CA ALA A 28 -28.88 15.29 10.29
C ALA A 28 -27.77 16.00 9.50
N GLN A 29 -27.58 17.30 9.72
CA GLN A 29 -26.53 18.07 9.07
C GLN A 29 -25.13 17.63 9.53
N SER A 30 -24.92 17.33 10.81
CA SER A 30 -23.67 16.78 11.32
C SER A 30 -23.36 15.38 10.76
N ARG A 31 -24.37 14.58 10.44
CA ARG A 31 -24.22 13.24 9.86
C ARG A 31 -23.89 13.30 8.36
N GLN A 32 -24.34 14.32 7.62
CA GLN A 32 -23.97 14.54 6.22
C GLN A 32 -22.52 15.01 6.07
N GLU A 33 -21.98 15.73 7.05
CA GLU A 33 -20.61 16.22 7.05
C GLU A 33 -19.61 15.24 7.73
N THR A 34 -20.08 14.08 8.19
CA THR A 34 -19.27 13.08 8.89
C THR A 34 -19.33 11.74 8.16
N LEU A 35 -18.16 11.15 7.90
CA LEU A 35 -18.03 9.76 7.42
C LEU A 35 -17.59 8.85 8.56
N LEU A 36 -18.23 7.69 8.69
CA LEU A 36 -17.79 6.58 9.52
C LEU A 36 -17.18 5.49 8.65
N ILE A 37 -15.88 5.28 8.80
CA ILE A 37 -15.13 4.22 8.16
C ILE A 37 -14.92 3.10 9.19
N VAL A 38 -15.13 1.84 8.79
CA VAL A 38 -14.85 0.67 9.63
C VAL A 38 -13.82 -0.23 8.96
N SER A 39 -12.80 -0.65 9.73
CA SER A 39 -11.74 -1.53 9.26
C SER A 39 -11.40 -2.58 10.32
N GLU A 40 -10.65 -3.60 9.94
CA GLU A 40 -10.17 -4.65 10.85
C GLU A 40 -9.19 -4.11 11.87
N SER A 41 -8.25 -3.27 11.42
CA SER A 41 -7.18 -2.70 12.23
C SER A 41 -6.95 -1.24 11.90
N GLY A 42 -6.22 -0.53 12.76
CA GLY A 42 -5.88 0.86 12.60
C GLY A 42 -4.38 1.15 12.66
N PRO A 43 -3.99 2.42 12.67
CA PRO A 43 -2.59 2.82 12.75
C PRO A 43 -1.96 2.42 14.08
N ASN A 44 -0.71 1.99 14.03
CA ASN A 44 0.14 1.81 15.20
C ASN A 44 1.06 3.01 15.45
N ASN A 45 1.07 3.95 14.51
CA ASN A 45 1.93 5.13 14.49
C ASN A 45 1.32 6.15 13.51
N LEU A 46 1.35 7.44 13.85
CA LEU A 46 0.87 8.53 12.99
C LEU A 46 1.98 9.10 12.08
N ASP A 47 3.22 8.65 12.28
CA ASP A 47 4.41 9.11 11.57
C ASP A 47 4.81 8.14 10.47
N ILE A 48 4.78 8.56 9.22
CA ILE A 48 5.25 7.75 8.08
C ILE A 48 6.75 7.46 8.16
N HIS A 49 7.53 8.33 8.81
CA HIS A 49 8.96 8.12 9.02
C HIS A 49 9.27 7.23 10.23
N GLY A 50 8.27 6.88 11.03
CA GLY A 50 8.45 5.99 12.17
C GLY A 50 8.84 4.57 11.73
N VAL A 51 9.89 4.02 12.32
CA VAL A 51 10.30 2.64 12.05
C VAL A 51 9.20 1.68 12.50
N GLY A 52 8.75 0.81 11.60
CA GLY A 52 7.68 -0.15 11.87
C GLY A 52 6.26 0.42 11.76
N THR A 53 6.07 1.63 11.24
CA THR A 53 4.74 2.16 10.91
C THR A 53 4.02 1.18 9.97
N ASN A 54 2.81 0.79 10.35
CA ASN A 54 2.00 -0.14 9.58
C ASN A 54 1.27 0.57 8.41
N VAL A 55 0.72 -0.22 7.49
CA VAL A 55 0.02 0.30 6.31
C VAL A 55 -1.18 1.21 6.67
N PRO A 56 -1.99 0.95 7.73
CA PRO A 56 -2.97 1.92 8.21
C PRO A 56 -2.40 3.30 8.59
N GLY A 57 -1.18 3.36 9.14
CA GLY A 57 -0.49 4.63 9.41
C GLY A 57 -0.20 5.45 8.15
N TYR A 58 -0.06 4.80 6.99
CA TYR A 58 0.08 5.49 5.70
C TYR A 58 -1.17 6.29 5.30
N GLU A 59 -2.37 5.79 5.65
CA GLU A 59 -3.63 6.53 5.42
C GLU A 59 -3.71 7.80 6.24
N VAL A 60 -3.26 7.76 7.50
CA VAL A 60 -3.14 8.97 8.33
C VAL A 60 -2.22 9.98 7.67
N SER A 61 -1.02 9.55 7.31
CA SER A 61 -0.01 10.43 6.72
C SER A 61 -0.48 11.01 5.37
N TRP A 62 -1.16 10.21 4.54
CA TRP A 62 -1.70 10.65 3.25
C TRP A 62 -2.68 11.81 3.37
N ASN A 63 -3.49 11.84 4.41
CA ASN A 63 -4.52 12.84 4.62
C ASN A 63 -4.08 14.03 5.50
N CYS A 64 -3.02 13.86 6.31
CA CYS A 64 -2.56 14.86 7.27
C CYS A 64 -1.33 15.66 6.85
N TYR A 65 -0.64 15.24 5.80
CA TYR A 65 0.58 15.87 5.32
C TYR A 65 0.50 16.16 3.81
N ASP A 66 1.17 17.21 3.38
CA ASP A 66 1.41 17.50 1.96
C ASP A 66 2.89 17.27 1.61
N ARG A 67 3.17 17.20 0.32
CA ARG A 67 4.50 17.04 -0.30
C ARG A 67 4.76 18.23 -1.22
N LEU A 68 5.94 18.28 -1.81
CA LEU A 68 6.23 19.27 -2.84
C LEU A 68 5.33 19.08 -4.06
N ILE A 69 5.21 17.82 -4.51
CA ILE A 69 4.41 17.39 -5.66
C ILE A 69 3.59 16.13 -5.32
N GLY A 70 2.54 15.89 -6.06
CA GLY A 70 1.75 14.67 -6.06
C GLY A 70 1.48 14.20 -7.49
N HIS A 71 0.74 13.11 -7.65
CA HIS A 71 0.33 12.63 -8.97
C HIS A 71 -0.96 13.31 -9.43
N GLU A 72 -1.08 13.54 -10.75
CA GLU A 72 -2.35 13.84 -11.37
C GLU A 72 -3.28 12.62 -11.36
N MET A 73 -4.55 12.86 -11.65
CA MET A 73 -5.57 11.81 -11.76
C MET A 73 -5.93 11.59 -13.22
N LYS A 74 -6.23 10.33 -13.56
CA LYS A 74 -6.81 9.90 -14.83
C LYS A 74 -8.02 9.01 -14.57
N THR A 75 -8.76 8.66 -15.61
CA THR A 75 -9.84 7.67 -15.52
C THR A 75 -9.23 6.28 -15.42
N GLY A 76 -9.59 5.55 -14.38
CA GLY A 76 -9.15 4.18 -14.14
C GLY A 76 -9.97 3.14 -14.92
N PRO A 77 -9.61 1.84 -14.79
CA PRO A 77 -10.21 0.75 -15.57
C PRO A 77 -11.73 0.63 -15.42
N ASN A 78 -12.27 1.00 -14.25
CA ASN A 78 -13.70 0.92 -13.95
C ASN A 78 -14.39 2.30 -13.92
N GLY A 79 -13.80 3.30 -14.60
CA GLY A 79 -14.33 4.67 -14.65
C GLY A 79 -14.09 5.52 -13.39
N GLN A 80 -13.47 4.96 -12.33
CA GLN A 80 -13.12 5.72 -11.13
C GLN A 80 -11.86 6.56 -11.34
N PRO A 81 -11.68 7.63 -10.56
CA PRO A 81 -10.41 8.35 -10.51
C PRO A 81 -9.27 7.43 -10.09
N TYR A 82 -8.16 7.55 -10.81
CA TYR A 82 -6.99 6.71 -10.68
C TYR A 82 -5.74 7.58 -10.82
N TYR A 83 -4.70 7.39 -10.01
CA TYR A 83 -3.48 8.19 -10.14
C TYR A 83 -2.77 7.94 -11.48
N ASP A 84 -2.20 8.99 -12.05
CA ASP A 84 -1.33 8.89 -13.23
C ASP A 84 0.13 8.88 -12.77
N LYS A 85 0.78 7.71 -12.89
CA LYS A 85 2.16 7.53 -12.40
C LYS A 85 3.19 8.43 -13.11
N ASP A 86 2.89 8.88 -14.32
CA ASP A 86 3.79 9.63 -15.19
C ASP A 86 3.50 11.14 -15.20
N LYS A 87 2.42 11.58 -14.52
CA LYS A 87 2.05 13.00 -14.46
C LYS A 87 1.99 13.51 -13.02
N PHE A 88 2.52 14.70 -12.83
CA PHE A 88 2.68 15.31 -11.51
C PHE A 88 1.94 16.64 -11.43
N LYS A 89 1.34 16.90 -10.27
CA LYS A 89 0.73 18.18 -9.90
C LYS A 89 1.51 18.80 -8.75
N MET A 90 1.49 20.13 -8.69
CA MET A 90 2.07 20.88 -7.58
C MET A 90 1.18 20.75 -6.33
N GLU A 91 1.77 20.42 -5.18
CA GLU A 91 1.09 20.43 -3.86
C GLU A 91 1.56 21.63 -3.03
N LEU A 92 2.65 21.54 -2.29
CA LEU A 92 3.26 22.69 -1.60
C LEU A 92 4.08 23.56 -2.54
N ALA A 93 4.65 22.99 -3.58
CA ALA A 93 5.31 23.78 -4.61
C ALA A 93 4.28 24.56 -5.47
N ASP A 94 4.69 25.72 -5.93
CA ASP A 94 3.98 26.54 -6.94
C ASP A 94 4.57 26.29 -8.33
N ASP A 95 5.88 25.98 -8.38
CA ASP A 95 6.63 25.70 -9.62
C ASP A 95 7.71 24.65 -9.37
N MET A 96 8.02 23.88 -10.40
CA MET A 96 9.12 22.92 -10.43
C MET A 96 9.93 23.13 -11.71
N LYS A 97 11.25 23.41 -11.57
CA LYS A 97 12.20 23.49 -12.68
C LYS A 97 13.14 22.31 -12.67
N LEU A 98 13.08 21.47 -13.71
CA LEU A 98 14.01 20.37 -13.91
C LEU A 98 15.29 20.87 -14.56
N GLY A 99 16.43 20.59 -13.94
CA GLY A 99 17.76 20.68 -14.50
C GLY A 99 18.29 19.31 -14.92
N ASP A 100 19.51 19.24 -15.40
CA ASP A 100 20.13 17.98 -15.82
C ASP A 100 20.34 17.01 -14.63
N MET A 101 20.76 17.54 -13.49
CA MET A 101 21.08 16.78 -12.27
C MET A 101 20.40 17.38 -11.03
N SER A 102 19.28 18.06 -11.17
CA SER A 102 18.54 18.63 -10.05
C SER A 102 17.10 18.97 -10.41
N ALA A 103 16.25 19.10 -9.39
CA ALA A 103 14.95 19.71 -9.48
C ALA A 103 14.85 20.86 -8.47
N THR A 104 14.44 22.05 -8.91
CA THR A 104 14.24 23.22 -8.04
C THR A 104 12.75 23.48 -7.88
N PHE A 105 12.31 23.58 -6.63
CA PHE A 105 10.90 23.78 -6.25
C PHE A 105 10.73 25.12 -5.58
N LYS A 106 9.78 25.91 -6.08
CA LYS A 106 9.38 27.16 -5.44
C LYS A 106 8.11 26.92 -4.63
N LEU A 107 8.11 27.23 -3.36
CA LEU A 107 6.97 27.01 -2.47
C LEU A 107 5.88 28.05 -2.66
N LYS A 108 4.63 27.67 -2.46
CA LYS A 108 3.48 28.57 -2.37
C LYS A 108 3.65 29.53 -1.18
N LYS A 109 3.54 30.83 -1.43
CA LYS A 109 3.80 31.86 -0.40
C LYS A 109 2.83 31.84 0.79
N ASN A 110 1.62 31.29 0.61
CA ASN A 110 0.58 31.21 1.62
C ASN A 110 0.45 29.82 2.25
N ALA A 111 1.42 28.93 2.02
CA ALA A 111 1.42 27.60 2.60
C ALA A 111 1.68 27.70 4.12
N VAL A 112 0.81 27.08 4.91
CA VAL A 112 0.90 27.06 6.37
C VAL A 112 0.66 25.64 6.89
N PHE A 113 1.28 25.33 8.01
CA PHE A 113 0.96 24.15 8.79
C PHE A 113 -0.43 24.23 9.45
N GLN A 114 -0.94 23.13 9.96
CA GLN A 114 -2.25 23.05 10.63
C GLN A 114 -2.37 23.97 11.85
N ASP A 115 -1.26 24.30 12.50
CA ASP A 115 -1.20 25.28 13.59
C ASP A 115 -1.20 26.75 13.09
N GLY A 116 -1.00 26.96 11.78
CA GLY A 116 -0.98 28.27 11.13
C GLY A 116 0.41 28.88 10.97
N THR A 117 1.48 28.17 11.37
CA THR A 117 2.85 28.64 11.10
C THR A 117 3.19 28.51 9.61
N PRO A 118 3.93 29.47 9.01
CA PRO A 118 4.35 29.40 7.61
C PRO A 118 5.24 28.19 7.35
N ILE A 119 5.10 27.59 6.15
CA ILE A 119 5.99 26.55 5.66
C ILE A 119 7.15 27.20 4.91
N THR A 120 8.38 26.80 5.22
CA THR A 120 9.60 27.32 4.62
C THR A 120 10.41 26.20 3.96
N ALA A 121 11.38 26.59 3.13
CA ALA A 121 12.34 25.66 2.52
C ALA A 121 13.17 24.90 3.57
N LYS A 122 13.35 25.48 4.77
CA LYS A 122 14.02 24.82 5.90
C LYS A 122 13.22 23.65 6.45
N ASP A 123 11.88 23.76 6.50
CA ASP A 123 10.99 22.66 6.91
C ASP A 123 11.03 21.52 5.90
N VAL A 124 11.01 21.86 4.60
CA VAL A 124 11.15 20.88 3.52
C VAL A 124 12.47 20.13 3.63
N LYS A 125 13.59 20.86 3.68
CA LYS A 125 14.91 20.24 3.84
C LYS A 125 14.96 19.34 5.06
N TRP A 126 14.57 19.84 6.23
CA TRP A 126 14.62 19.06 7.47
C TRP A 126 13.78 17.77 7.37
N SER A 127 12.61 17.84 6.74
CA SER A 127 11.74 16.67 6.55
C SER A 127 12.34 15.63 5.62
N LEU A 128 12.98 16.07 4.54
CA LEU A 128 13.67 15.18 3.61
C LEU A 128 14.95 14.59 4.23
N ASP A 129 15.73 15.39 4.97
CA ASP A 129 16.88 14.92 5.75
C ASP A 129 16.44 13.83 6.74
N ARG A 130 15.34 14.04 7.44
CA ARG A 130 14.74 13.07 8.35
C ARG A 130 14.40 11.77 7.63
N ALA A 131 13.72 11.85 6.47
CA ALA A 131 13.30 10.67 5.70
C ALA A 131 14.48 9.78 5.27
N VAL A 132 15.61 10.37 4.85
CA VAL A 132 16.80 9.62 4.41
C VAL A 132 17.69 9.16 5.56
N THR A 133 17.45 9.61 6.81
CA THR A 133 18.36 9.38 7.94
C THR A 133 17.78 8.46 9.01
N VAL A 134 16.46 8.45 9.23
CA VAL A 134 15.83 7.69 10.33
C VAL A 134 15.95 6.17 10.21
N GLY A 135 16.33 5.66 9.03
CA GLY A 135 16.41 4.22 8.76
C GLY A 135 15.04 3.60 8.46
N GLY A 136 15.01 2.29 8.30
CA GLY A 136 13.78 1.53 8.02
C GLY A 136 13.15 1.86 6.67
N PHE A 137 11.83 1.71 6.59
CA PHE A 137 11.08 1.87 5.34
C PHE A 137 11.25 3.26 4.67
N PRO A 138 11.17 4.39 5.38
CA PRO A 138 11.31 5.70 4.73
C PRO A 138 12.65 5.86 4.01
N THR A 139 13.76 5.50 4.65
CA THR A 139 15.10 5.55 4.04
C THR A 139 15.22 4.64 2.82
N PHE A 140 14.62 3.45 2.86
CA PHE A 140 14.58 2.55 1.70
C PHE A 140 13.76 3.12 0.57
N GLN A 141 12.60 3.71 0.85
CA GLN A 141 11.76 4.29 -0.19
C GLN A 141 12.45 5.45 -0.87
N MET A 142 13.03 6.38 -0.12
CA MET A 142 13.79 7.50 -0.68
C MET A 142 14.99 7.03 -1.52
N ALA A 143 15.63 5.92 -1.14
CA ALA A 143 16.73 5.35 -1.91
C ALA A 143 16.27 4.75 -3.26
N ALA A 144 15.00 4.39 -3.42
CA ALA A 144 14.44 3.95 -4.69
C ALA A 144 14.53 5.04 -5.78
N GLY A 145 14.36 6.31 -5.39
CA GLY A 145 14.57 7.47 -6.24
C GLY A 145 16.01 8.02 -6.24
N SER A 146 16.98 7.25 -5.74
CA SER A 146 18.38 7.69 -5.59
C SER A 146 18.56 8.89 -4.65
N LEU A 147 17.63 9.08 -3.69
CA LEU A 147 17.67 10.09 -2.64
C LEU A 147 18.15 9.44 -1.34
N THR A 148 19.42 9.59 -1.02
CA THR A 148 20.08 8.80 0.04
C THR A 148 20.84 9.63 1.07
N LYS A 149 21.01 10.92 0.84
CA LYS A 149 21.86 11.78 1.68
C LYS A 149 21.23 13.17 1.88
N PRO A 150 21.35 13.76 3.10
CA PRO A 150 20.89 15.12 3.41
C PRO A 150 21.49 16.22 2.50
N GLU A 151 22.72 16.02 1.99
CA GLU A 151 23.39 16.98 1.13
C GLU A 151 22.69 17.18 -0.22
N GLN A 152 21.82 16.24 -0.62
CA GLN A 152 21.03 16.36 -1.85
C GLN A 152 19.90 17.40 -1.72
N PHE A 153 19.55 17.82 -0.51
CA PHE A 153 18.45 18.75 -0.26
C PHE A 153 19.01 20.12 0.14
N VAL A 154 18.89 21.10 -0.74
CA VAL A 154 19.53 22.40 -0.60
C VAL A 154 18.48 23.50 -0.41
N VAL A 155 18.57 24.28 0.67
CA VAL A 155 17.83 25.51 0.84
C VAL A 155 18.50 26.60 0.00
N VAL A 156 17.81 27.07 -1.05
CA VAL A 156 18.29 28.15 -1.91
C VAL A 156 17.94 29.51 -1.29
N ASP A 157 16.68 29.65 -0.86
CA ASP A 157 16.17 30.78 -0.08
C ASP A 157 15.00 30.30 0.79
N ASP A 158 14.31 31.18 1.50
CA ASP A 158 13.24 30.79 2.42
C ASP A 158 12.04 30.10 1.73
N ASN A 159 11.86 30.29 0.41
CA ASN A 159 10.75 29.73 -0.36
C ASN A 159 11.22 28.82 -1.49
N THR A 160 12.50 28.53 -1.61
CA THR A 160 13.05 27.75 -2.72
C THR A 160 13.94 26.63 -2.19
N VAL A 161 13.62 25.40 -2.56
CA VAL A 161 14.41 24.22 -2.26
C VAL A 161 14.87 23.57 -3.56
N ARG A 162 16.12 23.09 -3.59
CA ARG A 162 16.66 22.30 -4.69
C ARG A 162 16.97 20.89 -4.20
N VAL A 163 16.60 19.92 -5.01
CA VAL A 163 16.94 18.51 -4.84
C VAL A 163 17.98 18.14 -5.87
N ASP A 164 19.20 17.83 -5.43
CA ASP A 164 20.32 17.43 -6.28
C ASP A 164 20.29 15.91 -6.48
N PHE A 165 20.43 15.44 -7.72
CA PHE A 165 20.38 14.03 -8.06
C PHE A 165 21.76 13.40 -7.94
N ALA A 166 21.88 12.25 -7.28
CA ALA A 166 23.14 11.51 -7.19
C ALA A 166 23.53 10.92 -8.56
N ARG A 167 22.54 10.66 -9.40
CA ARG A 167 22.66 10.18 -10.79
C ARG A 167 21.39 10.53 -11.55
N LYS A 168 21.41 10.44 -12.87
CA LYS A 168 20.16 10.42 -13.65
C LYS A 168 19.38 9.17 -13.28
N ASP A 169 18.12 9.35 -12.82
CA ASP A 169 17.25 8.26 -12.39
C ASP A 169 15.80 8.64 -12.68
N ARG A 170 15.13 7.84 -13.50
CA ARG A 170 13.71 8.07 -13.84
C ARG A 170 12.80 8.04 -12.60
N LEU A 171 13.20 7.33 -11.55
CA LEU A 171 12.38 7.14 -10.35
C LEU A 171 12.46 8.32 -9.37
N THR A 172 13.42 9.26 -9.51
CA THR A 172 13.62 10.34 -8.53
C THR A 172 12.39 11.24 -8.39
N ILE A 173 11.82 11.72 -9.48
CA ILE A 173 10.63 12.60 -9.43
C ILE A 173 9.37 11.84 -8.98
N PRO A 174 9.06 10.64 -9.51
CA PRO A 174 7.99 9.82 -8.95
C PRO A 174 8.12 9.53 -7.44
N ASP A 175 9.35 9.34 -6.95
CA ASP A 175 9.60 9.08 -5.54
C ASP A 175 9.37 10.32 -4.65
N LEU A 176 9.53 11.52 -5.18
CA LEU A 176 9.12 12.76 -4.51
C LEU A 176 7.59 12.97 -4.46
N ALA A 177 6.82 12.21 -5.25
CA ALA A 177 5.36 12.27 -5.28
C ALA A 177 4.65 11.24 -4.39
N VAL A 178 5.38 10.27 -3.81
CA VAL A 178 4.82 9.34 -2.81
C VAL A 178 4.72 10.04 -1.44
N ILE A 179 4.13 9.36 -0.44
CA ILE A 179 3.86 10.01 0.85
C ILE A 179 5.11 10.20 1.75
N VAL A 180 6.18 9.43 1.52
CA VAL A 180 7.38 9.49 2.37
C VAL A 180 8.04 10.87 2.37
N PRO A 181 8.26 11.58 1.25
CA PRO A 181 8.81 12.93 1.25
C PRO A 181 7.81 14.01 1.69
N CYS A 182 6.94 13.71 2.67
CA CYS A 182 6.01 14.67 3.24
C CYS A 182 6.72 15.72 4.11
N VAL A 183 6.10 16.90 4.22
CA VAL A 183 6.67 18.02 4.96
C VAL A 183 6.04 18.13 6.35
N LEU A 184 6.90 18.11 7.36
CA LEU A 184 6.56 18.23 8.78
C LEU A 184 6.93 19.64 9.30
N ASN A 185 6.20 20.12 10.29
CA ASN A 185 6.53 21.33 11.02
C ASN A 185 7.82 21.11 11.86
N SER A 186 8.95 21.44 11.25
CA SER A 186 10.27 21.15 11.81
C SER A 186 10.51 21.85 13.14
N GLU A 187 10.03 23.10 13.27
CA GLU A 187 10.22 23.89 14.50
C GLU A 187 9.40 23.33 15.68
N LEU A 188 8.19 22.84 15.41
CA LEU A 188 7.36 22.17 16.41
C LEU A 188 8.01 20.85 16.87
N VAL A 189 8.49 20.05 15.93
CA VAL A 189 9.12 18.74 16.23
C VAL A 189 10.45 18.94 16.96
N LYS A 190 11.30 19.87 16.56
CA LYS A 190 12.58 20.18 17.23
C LYS A 190 12.41 20.57 18.69
N LYS A 191 11.32 21.25 19.06
CA LYS A 191 11.00 21.58 20.45
C LYS A 191 10.71 20.35 21.32
N GLN A 192 10.34 19.22 20.70
CA GLN A 192 10.03 17.96 21.35
C GLN A 192 11.17 16.93 21.22
N ALA A 193 12.18 17.23 20.40
CA ALA A 193 13.35 16.38 20.20
C ALA A 193 14.22 16.31 21.46
N THR A 194 14.89 15.17 21.64
CA THR A 194 15.83 14.93 22.74
C THR A 194 17.16 14.40 22.17
N GLU A 195 18.21 14.32 22.98
CA GLU A 195 19.48 13.71 22.56
C GLU A 195 19.31 12.25 22.10
N LYS A 196 18.35 11.49 22.68
CA LYS A 196 18.05 10.10 22.31
C LYS A 196 17.09 10.00 21.13
N ASP A 197 16.31 11.03 20.88
CA ASP A 197 15.37 11.13 19.77
C ASP A 197 15.53 12.50 19.06
N PRO A 198 16.62 12.69 18.31
CA PRO A 198 16.92 13.97 17.66
C PRO A 198 15.92 14.32 16.54
N TRP A 199 15.17 13.34 16.07
CA TRP A 199 14.16 13.50 15.04
C TRP A 199 12.72 13.61 15.57
N GLY A 200 12.51 13.59 16.91
CA GLY A 200 11.20 13.68 17.54
C GLY A 200 10.23 12.58 17.14
N LEU A 201 10.73 11.35 16.93
CA LEU A 201 9.93 10.19 16.49
C LEU A 201 8.84 9.86 17.51
N ASP A 202 9.16 9.93 18.81
CA ASP A 202 8.20 9.62 19.88
C ASP A 202 7.04 10.63 19.92
N TYR A 203 7.32 11.90 19.63
CA TYR A 203 6.29 12.93 19.55
C TYR A 203 5.40 12.76 18.33
N VAL A 204 5.99 12.63 17.13
CA VAL A 204 5.25 12.49 15.85
C VAL A 204 4.50 11.19 15.78
N LYS A 205 4.96 10.13 16.47
CA LYS A 205 4.23 8.87 16.62
C LYS A 205 2.80 9.08 17.12
N GLN A 206 2.56 10.07 17.99
CA GLN A 206 1.28 10.34 18.64
C GLN A 206 0.56 11.58 18.09
N ASN A 207 1.26 12.43 17.32
CA ASN A 207 0.75 13.73 16.91
C ASN A 207 0.98 13.97 15.42
N THR A 208 -0.04 14.42 14.71
CA THR A 208 0.14 14.90 13.34
C THR A 208 0.65 16.35 13.36
N VAL A 209 1.68 16.64 12.58
CA VAL A 209 2.38 17.94 12.54
C VAL A 209 2.53 18.45 11.11
N GLY A 210 1.56 18.16 10.25
CA GLY A 210 1.60 18.46 8.82
C GLY A 210 0.79 19.69 8.43
N SER A 211 0.61 19.82 7.11
CA SER A 211 -0.19 20.86 6.47
C SER A 211 -1.43 20.30 5.78
N GLY A 212 -1.57 18.96 5.68
CA GLY A 212 -2.56 18.27 4.89
C GLY A 212 -4.01 18.66 5.15
N ALA A 213 -4.90 18.15 4.32
CA ALA A 213 -6.32 18.48 4.28
C ALA A 213 -7.08 18.11 5.56
N TYR A 214 -6.55 17.20 6.35
CA TYR A 214 -7.11 16.78 7.64
C TYR A 214 -6.03 16.74 8.72
N LYS A 215 -6.47 16.87 9.98
CA LYS A 215 -5.64 16.67 11.18
C LYS A 215 -6.27 15.62 12.08
N VAL A 216 -5.49 14.83 12.76
CA VAL A 216 -5.96 13.94 13.82
C VAL A 216 -6.25 14.79 15.07
N VAL A 217 -7.48 14.70 15.58
CA VAL A 217 -7.90 15.39 16.80
C VAL A 217 -8.08 14.42 17.97
N SER A 218 -8.21 13.13 17.69
CA SER A 218 -8.25 12.08 18.70
C SER A 218 -7.77 10.76 18.10
N TRP A 219 -6.96 10.04 18.84
CA TRP A 219 -6.52 8.69 18.51
C TRP A 219 -6.48 7.82 19.76
N VAL A 220 -7.31 6.77 19.76
CA VAL A 220 -7.29 5.69 20.75
C VAL A 220 -6.83 4.43 20.02
N ALA A 221 -5.59 4.03 20.26
CA ALA A 221 -4.97 2.92 19.57
C ALA A 221 -5.83 1.64 19.63
N GLY A 222 -6.02 0.98 18.49
CA GLY A 222 -6.86 -0.22 18.37
C GLY A 222 -8.37 0.03 18.46
N THR A 223 -8.81 1.28 18.62
CA THR A 223 -10.24 1.61 18.78
C THR A 223 -10.74 2.57 17.72
N GLU A 224 -10.18 3.80 17.67
CA GLU A 224 -10.73 4.85 16.81
C GLU A 224 -9.68 5.92 16.52
N VAL A 225 -9.72 6.48 15.31
CA VAL A 225 -9.04 7.72 14.92
C VAL A 225 -10.11 8.72 14.47
N VAL A 226 -10.02 9.94 14.96
CA VAL A 226 -10.92 11.03 14.55
C VAL A 226 -10.12 12.10 13.85
N PHE A 227 -10.55 12.42 12.63
CA PHE A 227 -9.96 13.48 11.81
C PHE A 227 -10.95 14.64 11.67
N GLU A 228 -10.41 15.84 11.67
CA GLU A 228 -11.15 17.05 11.30
C GLU A 228 -10.49 17.73 10.11
N ARG A 229 -11.31 18.32 9.25
CA ARG A 229 -10.85 19.08 8.09
C ARG A 229 -9.98 20.26 8.53
N ASN A 230 -8.87 20.46 7.82
CA ASN A 230 -8.03 21.63 7.96
C ASN A 230 -8.58 22.78 7.10
N GLU A 231 -9.21 23.75 7.72
CA GLU A 231 -9.81 24.89 7.01
C GLU A 231 -8.77 25.82 6.36
N LYS A 232 -7.49 25.68 6.71
CA LYS A 232 -6.35 26.44 6.15
C LYS A 232 -5.65 25.73 4.99
N TRP A 233 -6.11 24.52 4.63
CA TRP A 233 -5.47 23.73 3.59
C TRP A 233 -5.61 24.39 2.21
N ILE A 234 -4.49 24.45 1.47
CA ILE A 234 -4.39 25.13 0.18
C ILE A 234 -3.98 24.19 -0.98
N GLY A 235 -3.81 22.89 -0.70
CA GLY A 235 -3.38 21.90 -1.70
C GLY A 235 -4.43 21.54 -2.75
N GLY A 236 -5.64 22.09 -2.65
CA GLY A 236 -6.76 21.86 -3.57
C GLY A 236 -8.08 22.47 -3.09
N PRO A 237 -9.21 22.11 -3.73
CA PRO A 237 -10.53 22.46 -3.23
C PRO A 237 -10.77 21.93 -1.81
N ALA A 238 -11.43 22.72 -0.96
CA ALA A 238 -11.75 22.30 0.41
C ALA A 238 -12.53 20.96 0.40
N PRO A 239 -12.11 19.96 1.18
CA PRO A 239 -12.84 18.69 1.27
C PRO A 239 -14.29 18.89 1.71
N LYS A 240 -15.22 18.14 1.13
CA LYS A 240 -16.64 18.25 1.45
C LYS A 240 -16.99 17.70 2.83
N VAL A 241 -16.30 16.68 3.27
CA VAL A 241 -16.49 16.03 4.57
C VAL A 241 -15.70 16.79 5.63
N LYS A 242 -16.35 17.21 6.73
CA LYS A 242 -15.70 17.96 7.81
C LYS A 242 -15.04 17.06 8.84
N LYS A 243 -15.59 15.85 9.03
CA LYS A 243 -15.15 14.92 10.06
C LYS A 243 -15.09 13.49 9.54
N ILE A 244 -13.99 12.79 9.81
CA ILE A 244 -13.85 11.36 9.56
C ILE A 244 -13.71 10.67 10.91
N ILE A 245 -14.51 9.64 11.13
CA ILE A 245 -14.38 8.72 12.25
C ILE A 245 -13.95 7.38 11.65
N TRP A 246 -12.74 6.96 11.95
CA TRP A 246 -12.23 5.68 11.50
C TRP A 246 -12.16 4.72 12.70
N ARG A 247 -13.07 3.76 12.73
CA ARG A 247 -13.27 2.82 13.85
C ARG A 247 -12.77 1.43 13.51
N MET A 248 -12.03 0.83 14.45
CA MET A 248 -11.55 -0.54 14.35
C MET A 248 -12.65 -1.49 14.83
N VAL A 249 -13.06 -2.39 13.94
CA VAL A 249 -14.06 -3.44 14.18
C VAL A 249 -13.46 -4.76 13.69
N PRO A 250 -12.79 -5.54 14.55
CA PRO A 250 -12.02 -6.72 14.13
C PRO A 250 -12.85 -7.78 13.41
N SER A 251 -14.12 -8.00 13.83
CA SER A 251 -15.02 -8.98 13.21
C SER A 251 -15.49 -8.52 11.82
N ALA A 252 -15.19 -9.28 10.78
CA ALA A 252 -15.67 -9.03 9.41
C ALA A 252 -17.21 -9.05 9.33
N GLY A 253 -17.86 -10.00 10.02
CA GLY A 253 -19.33 -10.07 10.08
C GLY A 253 -19.95 -8.82 10.71
N ASN A 254 -19.33 -8.25 11.76
CA ASN A 254 -19.79 -7.01 12.35
C ASN A 254 -19.59 -5.81 11.41
N ARG A 255 -18.46 -5.73 10.69
CA ARG A 255 -18.25 -4.67 9.69
C ARG A 255 -19.28 -4.74 8.58
N ARG A 256 -19.57 -5.95 8.07
CA ARG A 256 -20.62 -6.19 7.07
C ARG A 256 -21.99 -5.75 7.60
N ALA A 257 -22.36 -6.18 8.80
CA ALA A 257 -23.64 -5.81 9.39
C ALA A 257 -23.81 -4.30 9.60
N LEU A 258 -22.73 -3.57 9.98
CA LEU A 258 -22.75 -2.11 10.09
C LEU A 258 -23.00 -1.43 8.75
N LEU A 259 -22.38 -1.94 7.67
CA LEU A 259 -22.62 -1.43 6.31
C LEU A 259 -24.06 -1.71 5.84
N GLU A 260 -24.57 -2.95 6.01
CA GLU A 260 -25.91 -3.33 5.57
C GLU A 260 -27.03 -2.54 6.27
N ARG A 261 -26.82 -2.14 7.54
CA ARG A 261 -27.76 -1.29 8.28
C ARG A 261 -27.60 0.21 7.99
N GLY A 262 -26.56 0.61 7.27
CA GLY A 262 -26.24 2.03 7.05
C GLY A 262 -25.63 2.73 8.27
N ASP A 263 -25.17 1.98 9.26
CA ASP A 263 -24.48 2.52 10.44
C ASP A 263 -23.04 2.92 10.15
N ALA A 264 -22.38 2.25 9.18
CA ALA A 264 -21.09 2.62 8.62
C ALA A 264 -21.21 3.07 7.17
N ASP A 265 -20.36 4.01 6.76
CA ASP A 265 -20.36 4.59 5.43
C ASP A 265 -19.42 3.85 4.46
N ILE A 266 -18.26 3.41 4.93
CA ILE A 266 -17.20 2.77 4.12
C ILE A 266 -16.57 1.60 4.89
N SER A 267 -16.26 0.50 4.18
CA SER A 267 -15.32 -0.52 4.62
C SER A 267 -14.52 -1.07 3.43
N TYR A 268 -13.25 -1.40 3.66
CA TYR A 268 -12.34 -1.95 2.64
C TYR A 268 -11.62 -3.24 3.09
N ASP A 269 -11.97 -3.78 4.26
CA ASP A 269 -11.35 -4.98 4.87
C ASP A 269 -12.37 -6.11 5.05
N LEU A 270 -13.27 -6.32 4.07
CA LEU A 270 -14.16 -7.47 4.07
C LEU A 270 -13.54 -8.66 3.31
N PRO A 271 -13.93 -9.91 3.62
CA PRO A 271 -13.61 -11.05 2.79
C PRO A 271 -14.11 -10.89 1.36
N ASN A 272 -13.39 -11.44 0.38
CA ASN A 272 -13.76 -11.36 -1.04
C ASN A 272 -15.19 -11.87 -1.29
N LYS A 273 -15.59 -12.96 -0.63
CA LYS A 273 -16.95 -13.50 -0.70
C LYS A 273 -18.01 -12.44 -0.36
N ASP A 274 -17.77 -11.68 0.73
CA ASP A 274 -18.72 -10.65 1.17
C ASP A 274 -18.84 -9.52 0.15
N PHE A 275 -17.74 -9.10 -0.48
CA PHE A 275 -17.78 -8.09 -1.54
C PHE A 275 -18.61 -8.56 -2.75
N VAL A 276 -18.48 -9.84 -3.16
CA VAL A 276 -19.28 -10.42 -4.26
C VAL A 276 -20.75 -10.45 -3.91
N GLU A 277 -21.11 -10.91 -2.72
CA GLU A 277 -22.50 -10.95 -2.24
C GLU A 277 -23.11 -9.55 -2.14
N LEU A 278 -22.41 -8.59 -1.50
CA LEU A 278 -22.89 -7.20 -1.37
C LEU A 278 -23.03 -6.51 -2.73
N LYS A 279 -22.18 -6.84 -3.69
CA LYS A 279 -22.30 -6.36 -5.07
C LYS A 279 -23.56 -6.89 -5.74
N SER A 280 -23.87 -8.18 -5.55
CA SER A 280 -25.07 -8.83 -6.08
C SER A 280 -26.36 -8.26 -5.45
N ASP A 281 -26.35 -7.95 -4.16
CA ASP A 281 -27.47 -7.33 -3.45
C ASP A 281 -27.81 -5.92 -3.95
N GLY A 282 -26.85 -5.24 -4.55
CA GLY A 282 -27.02 -3.93 -5.20
C GLY A 282 -27.33 -2.77 -4.25
N LYS A 283 -27.37 -2.98 -2.92
CA LYS A 283 -27.67 -1.95 -1.92
C LYS A 283 -26.51 -0.99 -1.67
N LEU A 284 -25.29 -1.47 -1.82
CA LEU A 284 -24.06 -0.72 -1.64
C LEU A 284 -23.38 -0.45 -3.00
N ASN A 285 -22.45 0.50 -2.99
CA ASN A 285 -21.55 0.75 -4.10
C ASN A 285 -20.25 -0.04 -3.83
N ILE A 286 -20.00 -1.09 -4.62
CA ILE A 286 -18.81 -1.94 -4.50
C ILE A 286 -17.85 -1.61 -5.62
N ILE A 287 -16.67 -1.10 -5.26
CA ILE A 287 -15.59 -0.76 -6.18
C ILE A 287 -14.48 -1.79 -6.01
N SER A 288 -14.07 -2.41 -7.12
CA SER A 288 -12.99 -3.40 -7.15
C SER A 288 -11.97 -2.97 -8.20
N THR A 289 -10.74 -2.69 -7.79
CA THR A 289 -9.67 -2.18 -8.67
C THR A 289 -8.45 -3.09 -8.58
N PRO A 290 -7.90 -3.61 -9.69
CA PRO A 290 -6.66 -4.37 -9.66
C PRO A 290 -5.49 -3.53 -9.12
N TYR A 291 -4.64 -4.12 -8.33
CA TYR A 291 -3.37 -3.48 -7.98
C TYR A 291 -2.54 -3.30 -9.26
N SER A 292 -2.08 -2.09 -9.52
CA SER A 292 -1.14 -1.86 -10.61
C SER A 292 0.28 -2.29 -10.23
N ASN A 293 0.63 -2.15 -8.96
CA ASN A 293 1.97 -2.28 -8.42
C ASN A 293 2.12 -3.38 -7.35
N GLY A 294 1.37 -4.47 -7.48
CA GLY A 294 1.44 -5.57 -6.52
C GLY A 294 1.23 -6.94 -7.15
N ILE A 295 1.85 -7.96 -6.58
CA ILE A 295 1.75 -9.37 -7.00
C ILE A 295 1.68 -10.25 -5.76
N GLN A 296 0.68 -11.13 -5.71
CA GLN A 296 0.71 -12.32 -4.85
C GLN A 296 1.53 -13.40 -5.55
N TYR A 297 2.43 -14.04 -4.83
CA TYR A 297 3.34 -15.02 -5.40
C TYR A 297 3.67 -16.15 -4.44
N ILE A 298 4.17 -17.26 -5.00
CA ILE A 298 4.89 -18.28 -4.25
C ILE A 298 6.38 -18.08 -4.51
N GLY A 299 7.16 -17.88 -3.44
CA GLY A 299 8.61 -17.78 -3.49
C GLY A 299 9.27 -19.10 -3.15
N MET A 300 10.36 -19.44 -3.87
CA MET A 300 11.18 -20.63 -3.66
C MET A 300 12.61 -20.20 -3.35
N ASN A 301 13.14 -20.59 -2.21
CA ASN A 301 14.50 -20.20 -1.86
C ASN A 301 15.51 -21.06 -2.64
N VAL A 302 16.19 -20.44 -3.59
CA VAL A 302 17.12 -21.12 -4.51
C VAL A 302 18.37 -21.67 -3.82
N LYS A 303 18.61 -21.35 -2.56
CA LYS A 303 19.70 -21.96 -1.76
C LYS A 303 19.29 -23.23 -1.03
N ASN A 304 17.99 -23.56 -1.00
CA ASN A 304 17.47 -24.75 -0.33
C ASN A 304 17.21 -25.85 -1.37
N PRO A 305 18.08 -26.90 -1.45
CA PRO A 305 17.79 -28.03 -2.31
C PRO A 305 16.42 -28.67 -1.97
N PRO A 306 15.64 -29.11 -2.98
CA PRO A 306 16.00 -29.13 -4.39
C PRO A 306 15.56 -27.88 -5.18
N PHE A 307 15.18 -26.78 -4.52
CA PHE A 307 14.80 -25.54 -5.20
C PHE A 307 15.97 -24.77 -5.84
N ASP A 308 17.21 -25.24 -5.66
CA ASP A 308 18.38 -24.79 -6.43
C ASP A 308 18.29 -25.18 -7.92
N ASN A 309 17.55 -26.28 -8.24
CA ASN A 309 17.33 -26.73 -9.61
C ASN A 309 16.15 -25.97 -10.27
N PRO A 310 16.35 -25.21 -11.38
CA PRO A 310 15.27 -24.51 -12.06
C PRO A 310 14.18 -25.42 -12.61
N LYS A 311 14.47 -26.68 -13.00
CA LYS A 311 13.46 -27.65 -13.44
C LYS A 311 12.49 -28.01 -12.31
N VAL A 312 12.97 -28.12 -11.07
CA VAL A 312 12.11 -28.32 -9.89
C VAL A 312 11.20 -27.11 -9.69
N ARG A 313 11.72 -25.90 -9.80
CA ARG A 313 10.91 -24.67 -9.67
C ARG A 313 9.86 -24.55 -10.77
N GLN A 314 10.20 -24.90 -12.00
CA GLN A 314 9.25 -24.96 -13.12
C GLN A 314 8.20 -26.07 -12.91
N ALA A 315 8.59 -27.23 -12.37
CA ALA A 315 7.65 -28.31 -12.03
C ALA A 315 6.62 -27.83 -11.00
N VAL A 316 7.09 -27.13 -9.95
CA VAL A 316 6.19 -26.50 -8.96
C VAL A 316 5.26 -25.50 -9.64
N ALA A 317 5.76 -24.65 -10.55
CA ALA A 317 4.92 -23.68 -11.27
C ALA A 317 3.82 -24.36 -12.12
N TYR A 318 4.11 -25.49 -12.78
CA TYR A 318 3.09 -26.27 -13.49
C TYR A 318 2.14 -27.05 -12.57
N ALA A 319 2.53 -27.26 -11.30
CA ALA A 319 1.67 -27.94 -10.33
C ALA A 319 0.73 -27.00 -9.58
N ILE A 320 0.91 -25.67 -9.65
CA ILE A 320 0.02 -24.73 -8.97
C ILE A 320 -1.42 -24.83 -9.52
N PRO A 321 -2.45 -24.96 -8.66
CA PRO A 321 -3.86 -25.06 -9.10
C PRO A 321 -4.46 -23.66 -9.29
N TYR A 322 -3.94 -22.90 -10.26
CA TYR A 322 -4.23 -21.47 -10.46
C TYR A 322 -5.73 -21.17 -10.52
N GLN A 323 -6.48 -21.87 -11.39
CA GLN A 323 -7.90 -21.59 -11.57
C GLN A 323 -8.70 -21.91 -10.29
N LYS A 324 -8.34 -23.00 -9.58
CA LYS A 324 -9.00 -23.36 -8.32
C LYS A 324 -8.78 -22.30 -7.24
N ILE A 325 -7.58 -21.69 -7.21
CA ILE A 325 -7.28 -20.55 -6.33
C ILE A 325 -8.16 -19.35 -6.69
N MET A 326 -8.24 -19.00 -7.99
CA MET A 326 -9.05 -17.87 -8.46
C MET A 326 -10.53 -18.04 -8.09
N ASP A 327 -11.09 -19.24 -8.24
CA ASP A 327 -12.52 -19.49 -8.05
C ASP A 327 -12.88 -19.64 -6.55
N ALA A 328 -12.13 -20.48 -5.83
CA ALA A 328 -12.51 -20.90 -4.48
C ALA A 328 -12.00 -19.96 -3.36
N VAL A 329 -10.89 -19.23 -3.62
CA VAL A 329 -10.29 -18.33 -2.60
C VAL A 329 -10.55 -16.88 -2.93
N LEU A 330 -10.43 -16.51 -4.22
CA LEU A 330 -10.48 -15.11 -4.62
C LEU A 330 -11.85 -14.70 -5.16
N PHE A 331 -12.74 -15.66 -5.46
CA PHE A 331 -14.08 -15.40 -5.99
C PHE A 331 -14.05 -14.49 -7.24
N GLY A 332 -13.02 -14.64 -8.08
CA GLY A 332 -12.81 -13.80 -9.26
C GLY A 332 -12.31 -12.37 -8.97
N LEU A 333 -12.07 -11.99 -7.72
CA LEU A 333 -11.60 -10.65 -7.34
C LEU A 333 -10.06 -10.54 -7.36
N ALA A 334 -9.48 -10.92 -8.49
CA ALA A 334 -8.06 -10.76 -8.77
C ALA A 334 -7.79 -10.79 -10.28
N LYS A 335 -6.68 -10.21 -10.72
CA LYS A 335 -6.21 -10.32 -12.11
C LYS A 335 -5.21 -11.48 -12.19
N PRO A 336 -5.45 -12.51 -13.05
CA PRO A 336 -4.54 -13.64 -13.21
C PRO A 336 -3.16 -13.19 -13.68
N MET A 337 -2.10 -13.85 -13.15
CA MET A 337 -0.70 -13.65 -13.58
C MET A 337 -0.11 -14.94 -14.17
N TYR A 338 -0.94 -15.77 -14.77
CA TYR A 338 -0.59 -17.04 -15.38
C TYR A 338 -1.32 -17.24 -16.72
N GLY A 339 -0.94 -18.24 -17.49
CA GLY A 339 -1.63 -18.64 -18.70
C GLY A 339 -1.45 -17.70 -19.89
N ALA A 340 -0.44 -16.85 -19.87
CA ALA A 340 -0.15 -15.95 -20.98
C ALA A 340 0.28 -16.71 -22.25
N PRO A 341 0.11 -16.11 -23.44
CA PRO A 341 0.70 -16.62 -24.68
C PRO A 341 2.23 -16.77 -24.57
N ALA A 342 2.82 -17.62 -25.38
CA ALA A 342 4.26 -17.86 -25.38
C ALA A 342 5.12 -16.61 -25.68
N ASN A 343 4.52 -15.60 -26.34
CA ASN A 343 5.14 -14.32 -26.67
C ASN A 343 4.73 -13.17 -25.73
N ALA A 344 4.25 -13.48 -24.54
CA ALA A 344 3.85 -12.46 -23.56
C ALA A 344 5.00 -11.55 -23.11
N SER A 345 6.24 -12.04 -23.22
CA SER A 345 7.46 -11.27 -22.91
C SER A 345 7.71 -10.07 -23.83
N THR A 346 7.00 -9.97 -24.98
CA THR A 346 7.10 -8.78 -25.85
C THR A 346 6.43 -7.53 -25.27
N GLU A 347 5.67 -7.66 -24.20
CA GLU A 347 5.11 -6.51 -23.49
C GLU A 347 6.12 -5.90 -22.52
N VAL A 348 6.37 -4.62 -22.70
CA VAL A 348 7.26 -3.83 -21.81
C VAL A 348 6.51 -3.42 -20.55
N ALA A 349 6.03 -4.41 -19.82
CA ALA A 349 5.25 -4.21 -18.60
C ALA A 349 5.67 -5.19 -17.50
N TRP A 350 5.55 -4.76 -16.27
CA TRP A 350 5.69 -5.60 -15.09
C TRP A 350 4.82 -5.04 -13.96
N PRO A 351 4.01 -5.86 -13.24
CA PRO A 351 3.87 -7.32 -13.43
C PRO A 351 3.13 -7.69 -14.73
N GLN A 352 3.47 -8.85 -15.28
CA GLN A 352 2.77 -9.43 -16.42
C GLN A 352 2.55 -10.94 -16.24
N PRO A 353 1.53 -11.56 -16.88
CA PRO A 353 1.30 -12.99 -16.78
C PRO A 353 2.43 -13.81 -17.38
N HIS A 354 2.78 -14.92 -16.73
CA HIS A 354 3.71 -15.92 -17.25
C HIS A 354 2.96 -17.04 -18.04
N LYS A 355 3.71 -17.82 -18.82
CA LYS A 355 3.17 -18.87 -19.70
C LYS A 355 2.72 -20.16 -19.00
N PHE A 356 3.03 -20.32 -17.71
CA PHE A 356 2.71 -21.55 -16.98
C PHE A 356 1.21 -21.63 -16.69
N ASN A 357 0.67 -22.85 -16.81
CA ASN A 357 -0.67 -23.24 -16.40
C ASN A 357 -0.59 -24.47 -15.52
N THR A 358 -1.68 -24.88 -14.90
CA THR A 358 -1.74 -26.18 -14.20
C THR A 358 -1.63 -27.32 -15.22
N ASP A 359 -0.50 -28.06 -15.15
CA ASP A 359 -0.21 -29.23 -15.97
C ASP A 359 0.60 -30.25 -15.15
N ILE A 360 -0.12 -31.16 -14.50
CA ILE A 360 0.46 -32.16 -13.61
C ILE A 360 1.34 -33.16 -14.39
N ALA A 361 0.99 -33.48 -15.64
CA ALA A 361 1.80 -34.40 -16.44
C ALA A 361 3.17 -33.80 -16.77
N LYS A 362 3.19 -32.55 -17.19
CA LYS A 362 4.43 -31.80 -17.44
C LYS A 362 5.25 -31.58 -16.16
N ALA A 363 4.58 -31.27 -15.04
CA ALA A 363 5.25 -31.15 -13.75
C ALA A 363 5.97 -32.45 -13.35
N LYS A 364 5.32 -33.63 -13.51
CA LYS A 364 5.95 -34.94 -13.25
C LYS A 364 7.14 -35.20 -14.16
N ALA A 365 7.04 -34.87 -15.46
CA ALA A 365 8.14 -35.02 -16.41
C ALA A 365 9.36 -34.19 -15.97
N LEU A 366 9.16 -32.92 -15.61
CA LEU A 366 10.21 -32.04 -15.11
C LEU A 366 10.83 -32.53 -13.78
N MET A 367 10.00 -33.10 -12.88
CA MET A 367 10.51 -33.71 -11.64
C MET A 367 11.42 -34.90 -11.94
N ALA A 368 11.04 -35.76 -12.88
CA ALA A 368 11.86 -36.90 -13.30
C ALA A 368 13.18 -36.44 -13.95
N GLU A 369 13.12 -35.46 -14.86
CA GLU A 369 14.30 -34.85 -15.49
C GLU A 369 15.23 -34.18 -14.46
N ALA A 370 14.67 -33.63 -13.40
CA ALA A 370 15.42 -33.02 -12.31
C ALA A 370 16.06 -34.04 -11.35
N GLY A 371 15.78 -35.35 -11.49
CA GLY A 371 16.26 -36.40 -10.62
C GLY A 371 15.38 -36.69 -9.39
N TYR A 372 14.14 -36.18 -9.36
CA TYR A 372 13.19 -36.34 -8.26
C TYR A 372 11.88 -37.03 -8.69
N PRO A 373 11.92 -38.20 -9.36
CA PRO A 373 10.70 -38.84 -9.89
C PRO A 373 9.70 -39.23 -8.80
N ASN A 374 10.17 -39.43 -7.58
CA ASN A 374 9.35 -39.78 -6.39
C ASN A 374 9.02 -38.57 -5.52
N GLY A 375 9.42 -37.36 -5.94
CA GLY A 375 9.25 -36.14 -5.17
C GLY A 375 10.21 -35.99 -3.97
N PHE A 376 9.82 -35.14 -3.02
CA PHE A 376 10.60 -34.84 -1.80
C PHE A 376 9.67 -34.23 -0.73
N GLU A 377 10.20 -34.05 0.47
CA GLU A 377 9.48 -33.37 1.56
C GLU A 377 9.93 -31.92 1.68
N THR A 378 8.98 -31.01 1.93
CA THR A 378 9.25 -29.57 2.11
C THR A 378 8.20 -28.90 2.99
N THR A 379 8.37 -27.60 3.23
CA THR A 379 7.44 -26.78 4.01
C THR A 379 7.03 -25.56 3.21
N ILE A 380 5.72 -25.27 3.15
CA ILE A 380 5.18 -24.00 2.66
C ILE A 380 4.78 -23.11 3.85
N SER A 381 5.32 -21.90 3.89
CA SER A 381 5.09 -20.94 4.98
C SER A 381 4.20 -19.81 4.53
N PHE A 382 3.39 -19.26 5.44
CA PHE A 382 2.61 -18.07 5.18
C PHE A 382 2.46 -17.17 6.42
N ASP A 383 2.17 -15.90 6.17
CA ASP A 383 1.86 -14.90 7.20
C ASP A 383 0.45 -15.15 7.77
N LEU A 384 0.39 -15.49 9.08
CA LEU A 384 -0.87 -15.73 9.80
C LEU A 384 -1.76 -14.47 9.86
N GLY A 385 -1.18 -13.27 9.73
CA GLY A 385 -1.95 -12.02 9.63
C GLY A 385 -2.83 -11.94 8.37
N PHE A 386 -2.55 -12.78 7.36
CA PHE A 386 -3.35 -12.90 6.12
C PHE A 386 -3.93 -14.31 5.94
N ALA A 387 -4.18 -15.02 7.03
CA ALA A 387 -4.64 -16.41 7.00
C ALA A 387 -5.91 -16.63 6.16
N GLY A 388 -6.85 -15.68 6.17
CA GLY A 388 -8.10 -15.78 5.40
C GLY A 388 -7.92 -16.00 3.89
N VAL A 389 -6.78 -15.58 3.34
CA VAL A 389 -6.42 -15.78 1.92
C VAL A 389 -5.26 -16.76 1.79
N ASN A 390 -4.20 -16.61 2.59
CA ASN A 390 -2.98 -17.38 2.41
C ASN A 390 -3.10 -18.85 2.83
N GLU A 391 -3.88 -19.16 3.88
CA GLU A 391 -4.07 -20.54 4.32
C GLU A 391 -4.77 -21.40 3.27
N PRO A 392 -5.93 -21.00 2.69
CA PRO A 392 -6.54 -21.75 1.59
C PRO A 392 -5.63 -21.91 0.36
N ILE A 393 -4.84 -20.89 0.01
CA ILE A 393 -3.85 -21.00 -1.08
C ILE A 393 -2.82 -22.09 -0.75
N CYS A 394 -2.29 -22.12 0.47
CA CYS A 394 -1.32 -23.14 0.89
C CYS A 394 -1.93 -24.54 0.90
N VAL A 395 -3.18 -24.71 1.37
CA VAL A 395 -3.89 -25.99 1.35
C VAL A 395 -4.06 -26.52 -0.07
N LEU A 396 -4.59 -25.68 -0.98
CA LEU A 396 -4.75 -26.06 -2.38
C LEU A 396 -3.42 -26.36 -3.08
N THR A 397 -2.38 -25.61 -2.76
CA THR A 397 -1.02 -25.84 -3.27
C THR A 397 -0.45 -27.16 -2.74
N GLN A 398 -0.60 -27.45 -1.45
CA GLN A 398 -0.18 -28.71 -0.81
C GLN A 398 -0.84 -29.91 -1.49
N GLU A 399 -2.17 -29.89 -1.68
CA GLU A 399 -2.94 -30.94 -2.35
C GLU A 399 -2.42 -31.18 -3.79
N SER A 400 -2.13 -30.11 -4.51
CA SER A 400 -1.67 -30.20 -5.88
C SER A 400 -0.22 -30.69 -5.99
N LEU A 401 0.68 -30.22 -5.12
CA LEU A 401 2.07 -30.67 -5.05
C LEU A 401 2.19 -32.15 -4.69
N ALA A 402 1.28 -32.69 -3.88
CA ALA A 402 1.23 -34.12 -3.57
C ALA A 402 1.06 -35.01 -4.83
N GLN A 403 0.39 -34.50 -5.86
CA GLN A 403 0.20 -35.24 -7.13
C GLN A 403 1.51 -35.44 -7.91
N ILE A 404 2.54 -34.63 -7.63
CA ILE A 404 3.88 -34.76 -8.22
C ILE A 404 4.91 -35.31 -7.20
N GLY A 405 4.43 -35.91 -6.12
CA GLY A 405 5.27 -36.54 -5.08
C GLY A 405 5.85 -35.59 -4.03
N ILE A 406 5.57 -34.29 -4.11
CA ILE A 406 6.07 -33.33 -3.11
C ILE A 406 5.14 -33.34 -1.90
N LYS A 407 5.68 -33.82 -0.76
CA LYS A 407 4.99 -33.81 0.53
C LYS A 407 5.25 -32.48 1.23
N CYS A 408 4.27 -31.62 1.22
CA CYS A 408 4.38 -30.27 1.72
C CYS A 408 3.72 -30.13 3.11
N THR A 409 4.44 -29.63 4.11
CA THR A 409 3.90 -29.28 5.43
C THR A 409 3.59 -27.79 5.45
N ILE A 410 2.43 -27.39 6.00
CA ILE A 410 2.04 -25.98 6.12
C ILE A 410 2.58 -25.41 7.43
N ASN A 411 3.37 -24.34 7.35
CA ASN A 411 3.92 -23.61 8.48
C ASN A 411 3.27 -22.23 8.60
N LYS A 412 2.59 -21.98 9.72
CA LYS A 412 1.89 -20.74 10.04
C LYS A 412 2.81 -19.82 10.85
N VAL A 413 3.29 -18.74 10.25
CA VAL A 413 4.20 -17.79 10.90
C VAL A 413 3.39 -16.61 11.46
N PRO A 414 3.49 -16.29 12.77
CA PRO A 414 2.84 -15.12 13.33
C PRO A 414 3.22 -13.83 12.59
N GLY A 415 2.25 -12.98 12.26
CA GLY A 415 2.44 -11.78 11.43
C GLY A 415 3.54 -10.84 11.93
N ALA A 416 3.68 -10.70 13.26
CA ALA A 416 4.76 -9.91 13.86
C ALA A 416 6.18 -10.44 13.53
N ASN A 417 6.32 -11.75 13.25
CA ASN A 417 7.58 -12.39 12.94
C ASN A 417 7.82 -12.59 11.44
N TRP A 418 6.79 -12.42 10.62
CA TRP A 418 6.83 -12.77 9.20
C TRP A 418 7.99 -12.16 8.43
N ARG A 419 8.16 -10.83 8.54
CA ARG A 419 9.27 -10.14 7.87
C ARG A 419 10.64 -10.61 8.36
N THR A 420 10.78 -10.89 9.65
CA THR A 420 12.01 -11.41 10.23
C THR A 420 12.35 -12.78 9.65
N GLU A 421 11.37 -13.68 9.58
CA GLU A 421 11.57 -15.02 9.01
C GLU A 421 11.91 -14.97 7.51
N LEU A 422 11.23 -14.12 6.73
CA LEU A 422 11.59 -13.88 5.32
C LEU A 422 13.03 -13.38 5.17
N ASN A 423 13.45 -12.45 6.01
CA ASN A 423 14.80 -11.85 5.93
C ASN A 423 15.91 -12.81 6.34
N LYS A 424 15.62 -13.83 7.15
CA LYS A 424 16.58 -14.93 7.44
C LYS A 424 16.87 -15.77 6.20
N LYS A 425 15.98 -15.75 5.19
CA LYS A 425 16.10 -16.50 3.93
C LYS A 425 16.28 -18.01 4.15
N VAL A 426 15.53 -18.55 5.12
CA VAL A 426 15.56 -19.99 5.49
C VAL A 426 14.28 -20.72 5.10
N LEU A 427 13.23 -20.01 4.70
CA LEU A 427 11.96 -20.61 4.30
C LEU A 427 12.09 -21.24 2.90
N PRO A 428 11.91 -22.58 2.74
CA PRO A 428 12.10 -23.25 1.45
C PRO A 428 11.08 -22.78 0.41
N LEU A 429 9.80 -22.81 0.80
CA LEU A 429 8.65 -22.41 -0.02
C LEU A 429 7.72 -21.53 0.82
N TYR A 430 7.18 -20.47 0.25
CA TYR A 430 6.29 -19.58 0.98
C TYR A 430 5.40 -18.77 0.03
N THR A 431 4.20 -18.39 0.50
CA THR A 431 3.36 -17.42 -0.22
C THR A 431 3.48 -16.04 0.43
N ASN A 432 3.56 -15.01 -0.41
CA ASN A 432 3.69 -13.63 0.05
C ASN A 432 3.16 -12.66 -1.02
N VAL A 433 2.90 -11.43 -0.61
CA VAL A 433 2.60 -10.31 -1.51
C VAL A 433 3.77 -9.35 -1.54
N PHE A 434 4.16 -8.92 -2.73
CA PHE A 434 4.98 -7.73 -2.90
C PHE A 434 4.12 -6.65 -3.53
N SER A 435 4.16 -5.46 -2.97
CA SER A 435 3.52 -4.29 -3.53
C SER A 435 4.41 -3.08 -3.29
N GLY A 436 4.67 -2.35 -4.37
CA GLY A 436 5.53 -1.18 -4.34
C GLY A 436 4.76 0.12 -4.25
N TRP A 437 5.50 1.22 -4.22
CA TRP A 437 4.98 2.57 -4.25
C TRP A 437 5.19 3.24 -5.60
N LEU A 438 6.15 2.73 -6.37
CA LEU A 438 6.43 3.16 -7.73
C LEU A 438 5.97 2.06 -8.71
N ASP A 439 5.23 2.46 -9.74
CA ASP A 439 4.63 1.55 -10.71
C ASP A 439 5.47 1.51 -12.00
N TYR A 440 6.74 1.12 -11.83
CA TYR A 440 7.74 0.99 -12.89
C TYR A 440 8.39 -0.39 -12.83
N PRO A 441 8.61 -1.07 -13.97
CA PRO A 441 9.25 -2.39 -14.01
C PRO A 441 10.57 -2.46 -13.24
N GLU A 442 11.47 -1.52 -13.46
CA GLU A 442 12.79 -1.49 -12.81
C GLU A 442 12.71 -1.35 -11.29
N TYR A 443 11.67 -0.73 -10.73
CA TYR A 443 11.45 -0.68 -9.29
C TYR A 443 11.27 -2.11 -8.72
N PHE A 444 10.45 -2.95 -9.38
CA PHE A 444 10.26 -4.34 -8.99
C PHE A 444 11.51 -5.17 -9.19
N PHE A 445 12.22 -4.96 -10.30
CA PHE A 445 13.41 -5.73 -10.66
C PHE A 445 14.50 -5.54 -9.62
N ILE A 446 14.81 -4.29 -9.28
CA ILE A 446 15.82 -3.94 -8.28
C ILE A 446 15.46 -4.55 -6.92
N TRP A 447 14.22 -4.36 -6.47
CA TRP A 447 13.81 -4.78 -5.14
C TRP A 447 13.63 -6.29 -5.01
N CYS A 448 13.10 -6.96 -6.04
CA CYS A 448 12.65 -8.35 -5.93
C CYS A 448 13.63 -9.37 -6.49
N TYR A 449 14.49 -8.99 -7.44
CA TYR A 449 15.31 -9.95 -8.17
C TYR A 449 16.80 -9.62 -8.16
N HIS A 450 17.20 -8.36 -8.10
CA HIS A 450 18.61 -8.00 -8.18
C HIS A 450 19.43 -8.64 -7.05
N GLY A 451 20.52 -9.31 -7.41
CA GLY A 451 21.35 -10.08 -6.46
C GLY A 451 21.98 -9.27 -5.34
N LYS A 452 22.21 -7.96 -5.55
CA LYS A 452 22.69 -7.03 -4.52
C LYS A 452 21.61 -6.62 -3.52
N ASN A 453 20.30 -6.81 -3.84
CA ASN A 453 19.21 -6.45 -2.94
C ASN A 453 18.94 -7.59 -1.95
N SER A 454 19.22 -7.36 -0.69
CA SER A 454 19.06 -8.39 0.34
C SER A 454 17.68 -8.40 1.00
N ILE A 455 16.87 -7.34 0.87
CA ILE A 455 15.67 -7.16 1.70
C ILE A 455 14.44 -7.85 1.09
N PHE A 456 14.15 -7.60 -0.19
CA PHE A 456 12.96 -8.15 -0.86
C PHE A 456 13.29 -9.29 -1.83
N ASN A 457 14.56 -9.52 -2.14
CA ASN A 457 15.03 -10.75 -2.79
C ASN A 457 15.10 -11.88 -1.75
N THR A 458 13.94 -12.26 -1.24
CA THR A 458 13.79 -13.25 -0.16
C THR A 458 14.00 -14.69 -0.64
N MET A 459 14.05 -14.91 -1.97
CA MET A 459 14.37 -16.19 -2.59
C MET A 459 15.87 -16.49 -2.65
N SER A 460 16.73 -15.58 -2.20
CA SER A 460 18.19 -15.68 -2.34
C SER A 460 18.66 -15.79 -3.79
N TYR A 461 17.85 -15.32 -4.75
CA TYR A 461 18.13 -15.43 -6.17
C TYR A 461 19.34 -14.56 -6.56
N GLN A 462 20.22 -15.12 -7.36
CA GLN A 462 21.40 -14.44 -7.90
C GLN A 462 21.65 -14.94 -9.32
N SER A 463 21.64 -14.05 -10.29
CA SER A 463 21.97 -14.29 -11.68
C SER A 463 22.66 -13.06 -12.24
N LYS A 464 23.89 -13.22 -12.73
CA LYS A 464 24.63 -12.13 -13.36
C LYS A 464 23.93 -11.61 -14.62
N GLU A 465 23.26 -12.50 -15.33
CA GLU A 465 22.52 -12.18 -16.55
C GLU A 465 21.28 -11.35 -16.23
N THR A 466 20.50 -11.78 -15.24
CA THR A 466 19.35 -11.01 -14.75
C THR A 466 19.75 -9.65 -14.19
N ASP A 467 20.83 -9.59 -13.41
CA ASP A 467 21.36 -8.34 -12.88
C ASP A 467 21.78 -7.37 -14.01
N ALA A 468 22.39 -7.90 -15.09
CA ALA A 468 22.77 -7.09 -16.25
C ALA A 468 21.56 -6.48 -16.98
N PHE A 469 20.48 -7.25 -17.17
CA PHE A 469 19.22 -6.72 -17.72
C PHE A 469 18.62 -5.64 -16.82
N ILE A 470 18.64 -5.84 -15.49
CA ILE A 470 18.12 -4.85 -14.54
C ILE A 470 18.92 -3.55 -14.61
N ASP A 471 20.26 -3.64 -14.54
CA ASP A 471 21.15 -2.48 -14.58
C ASP A 471 21.06 -1.75 -15.94
N GLY A 472 20.91 -2.52 -17.03
CA GLY A 472 20.70 -2.00 -18.39
C GLY A 472 19.37 -1.24 -18.51
N ALA A 473 18.26 -1.83 -18.05
CA ALA A 473 16.95 -1.19 -18.06
C ALA A 473 16.93 0.11 -17.24
N VAL A 474 17.54 0.13 -16.05
CA VAL A 474 17.68 1.34 -15.22
C VAL A 474 18.45 2.43 -15.96
N THR A 475 19.57 2.08 -16.56
CA THR A 475 20.42 3.03 -17.30
C THR A 475 19.72 3.57 -18.55
N ALA A 476 19.08 2.69 -19.31
CA ALA A 476 18.34 3.07 -20.51
C ALA A 476 17.15 3.98 -20.19
N ALA A 477 16.39 3.65 -19.12
CA ALA A 477 15.29 4.49 -18.63
C ALA A 477 15.75 5.90 -18.24
N ALA A 478 16.87 6.00 -17.53
CA ALA A 478 17.46 7.27 -17.11
C ALA A 478 17.91 8.15 -18.29
N ASN A 479 18.36 7.53 -19.39
CA ASN A 479 18.84 8.21 -20.59
C ASN A 479 17.76 8.41 -21.66
N GLY A 480 16.54 7.92 -21.45
CA GLY A 480 15.46 7.97 -22.44
C GLY A 480 15.68 7.04 -23.65
N ASP A 481 16.58 6.05 -23.53
CA ASP A 481 16.81 5.04 -24.55
C ASP A 481 15.73 3.95 -24.50
N LYS A 482 14.64 4.22 -25.19
CA LYS A 482 13.48 3.36 -25.20
C LYS A 482 13.78 1.96 -25.76
N ALA A 483 14.57 1.86 -26.83
CA ALA A 483 14.86 0.58 -27.49
C ALA A 483 15.67 -0.36 -26.60
N THR A 484 16.73 0.14 -25.96
CA THR A 484 17.51 -0.63 -24.98
C THR A 484 16.67 -0.98 -23.77
N TYR A 485 15.84 -0.06 -23.27
CA TYR A 485 14.94 -0.30 -22.14
C TYR A 485 13.98 -1.47 -22.41
N GLU A 486 13.28 -1.45 -23.56
CA GLU A 486 12.34 -2.49 -23.96
C GLU A 486 13.06 -3.85 -24.06
N LYS A 487 14.20 -3.90 -24.74
CA LYS A 487 15.01 -5.12 -24.88
C LYS A 487 15.45 -5.69 -23.52
N ASP A 488 15.91 -4.84 -22.61
CA ASP A 488 16.40 -5.31 -21.31
C ASP A 488 15.25 -5.76 -20.39
N VAL A 489 14.08 -5.10 -20.46
CA VAL A 489 12.88 -5.55 -19.75
C VAL A 489 12.40 -6.91 -20.27
N GLU A 490 12.34 -7.10 -21.59
CA GLU A 490 11.99 -8.39 -22.20
C GLU A 490 12.98 -9.48 -21.78
N GLY A 491 14.30 -9.22 -21.88
CA GLY A 491 15.34 -10.16 -21.45
C GLY A 491 15.24 -10.54 -19.98
N PHE A 492 14.95 -9.55 -19.12
CA PHE A 492 14.68 -9.81 -17.70
C PHE A 492 13.47 -10.74 -17.51
N VAL A 493 12.35 -10.46 -18.17
CA VAL A 493 11.11 -11.23 -18.02
C VAL A 493 11.32 -12.69 -18.46
N ASP A 494 11.97 -12.89 -19.59
CA ASP A 494 12.29 -14.22 -20.10
C ASP A 494 13.17 -15.00 -19.13
N GLN A 495 14.23 -14.39 -18.62
CA GLN A 495 15.13 -15.03 -17.67
C GLN A 495 14.47 -15.31 -16.32
N ALA A 496 13.69 -14.35 -15.79
CA ALA A 496 12.96 -14.52 -14.53
C ALA A 496 11.95 -15.68 -14.59
N TYR A 497 11.31 -15.90 -15.74
CA TYR A 497 10.38 -17.02 -15.95
C TYR A 497 11.08 -18.31 -16.33
N ALA A 498 12.24 -18.29 -16.96
CA ALA A 498 13.07 -19.47 -17.15
C ALA A 498 13.60 -20.01 -15.82
N ASP A 499 14.09 -19.13 -14.97
CA ASP A 499 14.65 -19.50 -13.65
C ASP A 499 13.57 -19.75 -12.58
N MET A 500 12.42 -19.09 -12.69
CA MET A 500 11.24 -19.18 -11.82
C MET A 500 11.55 -19.18 -10.31
N PRO A 501 12.32 -18.23 -9.76
CA PRO A 501 12.55 -18.16 -8.32
C PRO A 501 11.30 -17.74 -7.56
N ARG A 502 10.37 -17.10 -8.27
CA ARG A 502 9.09 -16.60 -7.78
C ARG A 502 8.01 -16.92 -8.81
N ILE A 503 6.92 -17.51 -8.38
CA ILE A 503 5.76 -17.83 -9.21
C ILE A 503 4.68 -16.77 -8.96
N PRO A 504 4.50 -15.78 -9.83
CA PRO A 504 3.37 -14.87 -9.75
C PRO A 504 2.05 -15.63 -9.87
N LEU A 505 1.12 -15.41 -8.93
CA LEU A 505 -0.19 -16.05 -8.93
C LEU A 505 -1.25 -15.12 -9.52
N TYR A 506 -1.34 -13.93 -8.97
CA TYR A 506 -2.34 -12.92 -9.35
C TYR A 506 -1.96 -11.53 -8.84
N GLN A 507 -2.57 -10.50 -9.42
CA GLN A 507 -2.65 -9.17 -8.83
C GLN A 507 -3.93 -9.07 -7.99
N PRO A 508 -3.83 -8.83 -6.67
CA PRO A 508 -5.00 -8.65 -5.82
C PRO A 508 -5.85 -7.46 -6.27
N TYR A 509 -7.15 -7.47 -5.94
CA TYR A 509 -7.98 -6.29 -6.08
C TYR A 509 -8.04 -5.51 -4.76
N VAL A 510 -8.09 -4.19 -4.86
CA VAL A 510 -8.56 -3.33 -3.78
C VAL A 510 -10.07 -3.26 -3.88
N ASN A 511 -10.73 -3.78 -2.85
CA ASN A 511 -12.18 -3.77 -2.78
C ASN A 511 -12.63 -2.76 -1.72
N VAL A 512 -13.60 -1.92 -2.08
CA VAL A 512 -14.19 -0.92 -1.17
C VAL A 512 -15.70 -1.02 -1.27
N ALA A 513 -16.36 -1.17 -0.12
CA ALA A 513 -17.81 -1.11 0.01
C ALA A 513 -18.20 0.25 0.57
N MET A 514 -19.09 0.97 -0.10
CA MET A 514 -19.55 2.31 0.26
C MET A 514 -21.07 2.39 0.23
N GLN A 515 -21.66 3.23 1.09
CA GLN A 515 -23.07 3.59 0.97
C GLN A 515 -23.34 4.29 -0.37
N LYS A 516 -24.55 4.16 -0.90
CA LYS A 516 -24.94 4.76 -2.21
C LYS A 516 -24.82 6.28 -2.24
N ASN A 517 -24.96 6.94 -1.10
CA ASN A 517 -24.82 8.39 -0.96
C ASN A 517 -23.38 8.85 -0.69
N VAL A 518 -22.42 7.92 -0.70
CA VAL A 518 -20.99 8.25 -0.60
C VAL A 518 -20.35 8.15 -1.97
N SER A 519 -19.57 9.15 -2.35
CA SER A 519 -18.90 9.27 -3.65
C SER A 519 -17.48 9.78 -3.51
N GLY A 520 -16.75 9.85 -4.63
CA GLY A 520 -15.41 10.46 -4.68
C GLY A 520 -14.26 9.53 -4.33
N TYR A 521 -14.50 8.21 -4.29
CA TYR A 521 -13.40 7.26 -4.16
C TYR A 521 -12.41 7.41 -5.31
N ALA A 522 -11.12 7.44 -4.98
CA ALA A 522 -10.00 7.47 -5.92
C ALA A 522 -9.02 6.36 -5.57
N TYR A 523 -8.51 5.66 -6.58
CA TYR A 523 -7.48 4.65 -6.39
C TYR A 523 -6.07 5.27 -6.36
N TRP A 524 -5.29 4.88 -5.36
CA TRP A 524 -3.90 5.28 -5.16
C TRP A 524 -2.98 4.06 -5.00
N PHE A 525 -1.71 4.21 -5.36
CA PHE A 525 -0.68 3.17 -5.25
C PHE A 525 -0.56 2.60 -3.82
N HIS A 526 -0.78 3.40 -2.78
CA HIS A 526 -0.78 2.95 -1.38
C HIS A 526 -2.08 2.26 -0.95
N ARG A 527 -3.11 2.23 -1.82
CA ARG A 527 -4.39 1.52 -1.67
C ARG A 527 -5.20 1.92 -0.43
N ARG A 528 -5.05 3.16 0.00
CA ARG A 528 -5.74 3.74 1.14
C ARG A 528 -6.67 4.86 0.69
N LEU A 529 -7.62 5.19 1.56
CA LEU A 529 -8.61 6.21 1.24
C LEU A 529 -7.99 7.60 1.23
N ASP A 530 -8.33 8.35 0.19
CA ASP A 530 -8.07 9.78 0.11
C ASP A 530 -9.35 10.53 0.53
N TYR A 531 -9.33 11.11 1.70
CA TYR A 531 -10.49 11.81 2.25
C TYR A 531 -10.77 13.13 1.54
N ARG A 532 -9.79 13.70 0.82
CA ARG A 532 -9.89 14.99 0.14
C ARG A 532 -10.98 14.99 -0.93
N THR A 533 -11.23 13.85 -1.56
CA THR A 533 -12.18 13.70 -2.68
C THR A 533 -13.52 13.13 -2.25
N LEU A 534 -13.62 12.55 -1.06
CA LEU A 534 -14.85 11.93 -0.58
C LEU A 534 -15.95 12.95 -0.33
N ALA A 535 -17.18 12.55 -0.63
CA ALA A 535 -18.37 13.32 -0.37
C ALA A 535 -19.51 12.42 0.09
N LYS A 536 -20.39 12.96 0.94
CA LYS A 536 -21.62 12.32 1.40
C LYS A 536 -22.79 13.22 1.07
N GLY A 537 -23.73 12.70 0.26
CA GLY A 537 -24.91 13.42 -0.23
C GLY A 537 -26.22 12.94 0.35
#